data_dfade4e7a607841f285d9b6f3e4d0003
#
_entry.id   dfade4e7a607841f285d9b6f3e4d0003
#
_cell.length_a   1.000
_cell.length_b   1.000
_cell.length_c   1.000
_cell.angle_alpha   90.00
_cell.angle_beta   90.00
_cell.angle_gamma   90.00
#
_symmetry.space_group_name_H-M   'P 1'
#
loop_
_entity.id
_entity.type
_entity.pdbx_description
1 polymer ?
#
loop_
_entity_poly.entity_id
_entity_poly.type
_entity_poly.pdbx_seq_one_letter_code
_entity_poly.pdbx_strand_id
1 'polypeptide(L)'
;METSNEKSIGSLIHLSTLSQYLIPFGNYLFPLLLWSSKKDKSAFIDYTGKQALNFQLSMLLYSLIALIIAIPTCLYWFINIIERLEISDQQVTVREIITAENISGMVILGIVAVIIALFLKLGEFFLIIYASFKSANGEYYRYPLTINFIK
;
A
#
# COMPACT_ATOMS: atom_id res chain seq x y z
N MET A 1 22.15 24.74 1.22
CA MET A 1 21.40 24.35 2.43
C MET A 1 19.94 24.65 2.18
N GLU A 2 19.07 23.66 2.42
CA GLU A 2 17.62 23.83 2.24
C GLU A 2 17.06 24.79 3.29
N THR A 3 16.18 25.68 2.88
CA THR A 3 15.52 26.64 3.78
C THR A 3 14.57 25.94 4.74
N SER A 4 14.26 26.53 5.88
CA SER A 4 13.29 25.99 6.85
C SER A 4 11.91 25.74 6.20
N ASN A 5 11.50 26.61 5.27
CA ASN A 5 10.25 26.47 4.55
C ASN A 5 10.25 25.27 3.60
N GLU A 6 11.35 25.03 2.88
CA GLU A 6 11.48 23.88 1.97
C GLU A 6 11.45 22.56 2.74
N LYS A 7 12.12 22.50 3.87
CA LYS A 7 12.10 21.34 4.77
C LYS A 7 10.69 21.02 5.28
N SER A 8 9.96 22.05 5.70
CA SER A 8 8.58 21.91 6.16
C SER A 8 7.66 21.42 5.04
N ILE A 9 7.79 21.98 3.84
CA ILE A 9 6.98 21.57 2.68
C ILE A 9 7.35 20.14 2.27
N GLY A 10 8.62 19.77 2.22
CA GLY A 10 9.07 18.42 1.92
C GLY A 10 8.50 17.38 2.90
N SER A 11 8.57 17.69 4.19
CA SER A 11 7.97 16.87 5.24
C SER A 11 6.45 16.73 5.07
N LEU A 12 5.75 17.83 4.79
CA LEU A 12 4.31 17.84 4.55
C LEU A 12 3.91 17.05 3.29
N ILE A 13 4.71 17.06 2.23
CA ILE A 13 4.46 16.24 1.04
C ILE A 13 4.41 14.75 1.42
N HIS A 14 5.37 14.26 2.19
CA HIS A 14 5.34 12.86 2.65
C HIS A 14 4.16 12.59 3.58
N LEU A 15 3.93 13.42 4.60
CA LEU A 15 2.82 13.26 5.54
C LEU A 15 1.46 13.33 4.86
N SER A 16 1.32 14.15 3.81
CA SER A 16 0.07 14.29 3.07
C SER A 16 -0.38 12.97 2.41
N THR A 17 0.52 12.03 2.16
CA THR A 17 0.15 10.70 1.65
C THR A 17 -0.67 9.90 2.67
N LEU A 18 -0.55 10.18 3.98
CA LEU A 18 -1.37 9.53 5.01
C LEU A 18 -2.85 9.92 4.94
N SER A 19 -3.20 10.94 4.16
CA SER A 19 -4.60 11.32 3.92
C SER A 19 -5.44 10.21 3.28
N GLN A 20 -4.81 9.14 2.75
CA GLN A 20 -5.50 7.92 2.29
C GLN A 20 -6.38 7.28 3.36
N TYR A 21 -6.08 7.47 4.65
CA TYR A 21 -6.86 6.94 5.76
C TYR A 21 -8.11 7.77 6.07
N LEU A 22 -8.22 8.98 5.51
CA LEU A 22 -9.34 9.90 5.70
C LEU A 22 -10.18 10.06 4.44
N ILE A 23 -9.51 10.16 3.28
CA ILE A 23 -10.14 10.47 1.99
C ILE A 23 -9.62 9.50 0.93
N PRO A 24 -10.51 8.82 0.18
CA PRO A 24 -10.09 7.98 -0.94
C PRO A 24 -9.22 8.77 -1.93
N PHE A 25 -8.13 8.18 -2.38
CA PHE A 25 -7.13 8.78 -3.27
C PHE A 25 -6.41 10.02 -2.70
N GLY A 26 -6.58 10.35 -1.42
CA GLY A 26 -5.91 11.45 -0.76
C GLY A 26 -4.38 11.36 -0.85
N ASN A 27 -3.83 10.15 -0.80
CA ASN A 27 -2.39 9.87 -0.94
C ASN A 27 -1.79 10.27 -2.30
N TYR A 28 -2.61 10.54 -3.31
CA TYR A 28 -2.17 11.08 -4.61
C TYR A 28 -2.49 12.57 -4.72
N LEU A 29 -3.71 12.96 -4.36
CA LEU A 29 -4.20 14.32 -4.56
C LEU A 29 -3.41 15.34 -3.75
N PHE A 30 -3.24 15.12 -2.44
CA PHE A 30 -2.58 16.09 -1.59
C PHE A 30 -1.09 16.26 -1.88
N PRO A 31 -0.27 15.19 -2.00
CA PRO A 31 1.13 15.36 -2.37
C PRO A 31 1.29 15.95 -3.78
N LEU A 32 0.41 15.61 -4.73
CA LEU A 32 0.42 16.19 -6.07
C LEU A 32 0.16 17.70 -6.05
N LEU A 33 -0.83 18.17 -5.27
CA LEU A 33 -1.14 19.59 -5.13
C LEU A 33 0.01 20.35 -4.46
N LEU A 34 0.58 19.81 -3.39
CA LEU A 34 1.72 20.43 -2.71
C LEU A 34 2.95 20.51 -3.62
N TRP A 35 3.27 19.40 -4.28
CA TRP A 35 4.38 19.32 -5.22
C TRP A 35 4.20 20.28 -6.41
N SER A 36 3.07 20.20 -7.12
CA SER A 36 2.82 21.01 -8.33
C SER A 36 2.85 22.52 -8.05
N SER A 37 2.44 22.93 -6.85
CA SER A 37 2.44 24.36 -6.46
C SER A 37 3.83 24.92 -6.15
N LYS A 38 4.83 24.07 -5.90
CA LYS A 38 6.14 24.50 -5.39
C LYS A 38 7.35 23.89 -6.11
N LYS A 39 7.16 22.91 -7.00
CA LYS A 39 8.25 22.19 -7.69
C LYS A 39 9.23 23.09 -8.42
N ASP A 40 8.73 24.15 -9.06
CA ASP A 40 9.55 25.08 -9.85
C ASP A 40 10.40 26.04 -8.98
N LYS A 41 10.17 26.05 -7.67
CA LYS A 41 10.87 26.94 -6.72
C LYS A 41 12.04 26.27 -6.01
N SER A 42 12.10 24.93 -5.98
CA SER A 42 13.11 24.21 -5.25
C SER A 42 13.31 22.80 -5.83
N ALA A 43 14.56 22.48 -6.14
CA ALA A 43 14.97 21.14 -6.57
C ALA A 43 14.69 20.08 -5.48
N PHE A 44 14.79 20.47 -4.21
CA PHE A 44 14.46 19.61 -3.08
C PHE A 44 12.97 19.23 -3.06
N ILE A 45 12.10 20.22 -3.25
CA ILE A 45 10.64 19.97 -3.29
C ILE A 45 10.27 19.14 -4.52
N ASP A 46 10.89 19.41 -5.68
CA ASP A 46 10.65 18.61 -6.89
C ASP A 46 11.05 17.14 -6.69
N TYR A 47 12.25 16.91 -6.17
CA TYR A 47 12.70 15.57 -5.84
C TYR A 47 11.79 14.86 -4.84
N THR A 48 11.45 15.53 -3.74
CA THR A 48 10.64 14.98 -2.66
C THR A 48 9.25 14.60 -3.14
N GLY A 49 8.62 15.46 -3.94
CA GLY A 49 7.30 15.19 -4.51
C GLY A 49 7.29 14.01 -5.48
N LYS A 50 8.30 13.93 -6.36
CA LYS A 50 8.48 12.77 -7.25
C LYS A 50 8.65 11.48 -6.47
N GLN A 51 9.47 11.49 -5.40
CA GLN A 51 9.68 10.32 -4.56
C GLN A 51 8.38 9.89 -3.85
N ALA A 52 7.63 10.82 -3.28
CA ALA A 52 6.37 10.51 -2.61
C ALA A 52 5.34 9.91 -3.59
N LEU A 53 5.14 10.54 -4.75
CA LEU A 53 4.19 10.07 -5.76
C LEU A 53 4.61 8.74 -6.38
N ASN A 54 5.88 8.57 -6.74
CA ASN A 54 6.40 7.31 -7.29
C ASN A 54 6.25 6.16 -6.30
N PHE A 55 6.48 6.41 -5.02
CA PHE A 55 6.26 5.43 -3.98
C PHE A 55 4.78 5.02 -3.88
N GLN A 56 3.86 5.97 -3.85
CA GLN A 56 2.42 5.68 -3.80
C GLN A 56 1.94 4.91 -5.04
N LEU A 57 2.41 5.27 -6.24
CA LEU A 57 2.11 4.53 -7.46
C LEU A 57 2.67 3.10 -7.44
N SER A 58 3.86 2.91 -6.87
CA SER A 58 4.46 1.58 -6.71
C SER A 58 3.64 0.73 -5.73
N MET A 59 3.22 1.31 -4.60
CA MET A 59 2.37 0.62 -3.62
C MET A 59 1.00 0.26 -4.20
N LEU A 60 0.42 1.11 -5.05
CA LEU A 60 -0.80 0.79 -5.81
C LEU A 60 -0.57 -0.43 -6.71
N LEU A 61 0.49 -0.42 -7.51
CA LEU A 61 0.81 -1.54 -8.40
C LEU A 61 0.97 -2.86 -7.64
N TYR A 62 1.73 -2.86 -6.53
CA TYR A 62 1.90 -4.05 -5.69
C TYR A 62 0.59 -4.51 -5.06
N SER A 63 -0.25 -3.58 -4.62
CA SER A 63 -1.58 -3.89 -4.09
C SER A 63 -2.50 -4.50 -5.15
N LEU A 64 -2.47 -4.00 -6.38
CA LEU A 64 -3.25 -4.56 -7.49
C LEU A 64 -2.79 -5.98 -7.83
N ILE A 65 -1.49 -6.25 -7.87
CA ILE A 65 -0.96 -7.60 -8.10
C ILE A 65 -1.42 -8.55 -6.98
N ALA A 66 -1.34 -8.12 -5.73
CA ALA A 66 -1.81 -8.91 -4.61
C ALA A 66 -3.32 -9.21 -4.69
N LEU A 67 -4.14 -8.24 -5.09
CA LEU A 67 -5.59 -8.40 -5.27
C LEU A 67 -5.93 -9.36 -6.42
N ILE A 68 -5.22 -9.28 -7.55
CA ILE A 68 -5.41 -10.20 -8.69
C ILE A 68 -5.20 -11.66 -8.27
N ILE A 69 -4.29 -11.91 -7.32
CA ILE A 69 -4.05 -13.24 -6.76
C ILE A 69 -5.07 -13.59 -5.67
N ALA A 70 -5.36 -12.68 -4.77
CA ALA A 70 -6.20 -12.92 -3.61
C ALA A 70 -7.68 -13.11 -3.95
N ILE A 71 -8.24 -12.32 -4.89
CA ILE A 71 -9.67 -12.35 -5.21
C ILE A 71 -10.11 -13.72 -5.74
N PRO A 72 -9.48 -14.32 -6.77
CA PRO A 72 -9.89 -15.63 -7.28
C PRO A 72 -9.77 -16.73 -6.22
N THR A 73 -8.72 -16.68 -5.39
CA THR A 73 -8.53 -17.68 -4.32
C THR A 73 -9.57 -17.56 -3.23
N CYS A 74 -9.94 -16.36 -2.81
CA CYS A 74 -11.00 -16.12 -1.85
C CYS A 74 -12.37 -16.57 -2.39
N LEU A 75 -12.68 -16.27 -3.66
CA LEU A 75 -13.92 -16.67 -4.31
C LEU A 75 -14.02 -18.20 -4.41
N TYR A 76 -12.95 -18.86 -4.86
CA TYR A 76 -12.90 -20.32 -4.93
C TYR A 76 -13.17 -20.96 -3.57
N TRP A 77 -12.53 -20.48 -2.52
CA TRP A 77 -12.72 -20.98 -1.16
C TRP A 77 -14.17 -20.74 -0.66
N PHE A 78 -14.73 -19.55 -0.94
CA PHE A 78 -16.10 -19.20 -0.54
C PHE A 78 -17.13 -20.09 -1.22
N ILE A 79 -17.00 -20.33 -2.54
CA ILE A 79 -17.89 -21.22 -3.29
C ILE A 79 -17.83 -22.64 -2.73
N ASN A 80 -16.64 -23.17 -2.48
CA ASN A 80 -16.47 -24.51 -1.91
C ASN A 80 -17.11 -24.65 -0.52
N ILE A 81 -17.07 -23.61 0.31
CA ILE A 81 -17.77 -23.62 1.61
C ILE A 81 -19.28 -23.66 1.42
N ILE A 82 -19.84 -22.85 0.53
CA ILE A 82 -21.29 -22.83 0.27
C ILE A 82 -21.77 -24.19 -0.22
N GLU A 83 -21.09 -24.77 -1.21
CA GLU A 83 -21.43 -26.09 -1.74
C GLU A 83 -21.45 -27.17 -0.65
N ARG A 84 -20.50 -27.13 0.28
CA ARG A 84 -20.44 -28.09 1.42
C ARG A 84 -21.56 -27.86 2.43
N LEU A 85 -21.96 -26.62 2.67
CA LEU A 85 -23.06 -26.29 3.57
C LEU A 85 -24.42 -26.72 2.99
N GLU A 86 -24.60 -26.62 1.66
CA GLU A 86 -25.84 -27.02 0.97
C GLU A 86 -26.01 -28.56 0.87
N ILE A 87 -24.91 -29.30 0.69
CA ILE A 87 -24.94 -30.78 0.57
C ILE A 87 -25.14 -31.47 1.92
N SER A 88 -24.92 -30.78 3.02
CA SER A 88 -24.92 -31.36 4.36
C SER A 88 -26.22 -31.10 5.10
N ASP A 89 -27.17 -32.01 5.00
CA ASP A 89 -28.31 -32.12 5.95
C ASP A 89 -27.86 -32.66 7.34
N GLN A 90 -26.58 -32.96 7.50
CA GLN A 90 -25.93 -33.32 8.76
C GLN A 90 -25.07 -32.17 9.27
N GLN A 91 -25.06 -31.96 10.58
CA GLN A 91 -24.25 -30.96 11.28
C GLN A 91 -22.77 -31.05 10.90
N VAL A 92 -22.35 -30.38 9.82
CA VAL A 92 -20.93 -30.27 9.46
C VAL A 92 -20.30 -29.32 10.46
N THR A 93 -19.40 -29.86 11.28
CA THR A 93 -18.64 -29.04 12.22
C THR A 93 -17.62 -28.20 11.43
N VAL A 94 -17.49 -26.91 11.78
CA VAL A 94 -16.47 -26.01 11.20
C VAL A 94 -15.07 -26.64 11.16
N ARG A 95 -14.79 -27.54 12.10
CA ARG A 95 -13.55 -28.31 12.18
C ARG A 95 -13.33 -29.24 10.99
N GLU A 96 -14.39 -29.85 10.42
CA GLU A 96 -14.31 -30.73 9.25
C GLU A 96 -14.07 -29.96 7.94
N ILE A 97 -14.52 -28.71 7.89
CA ILE A 97 -14.28 -27.81 6.76
C ILE A 97 -12.80 -27.39 6.70
N ILE A 98 -12.14 -27.29 7.84
CA ILE A 98 -10.75 -26.78 7.98
C ILE A 98 -9.72 -27.93 8.03
N THR A 99 -10.09 -29.17 7.79
CA THR A 99 -9.12 -30.26 7.73
C THR A 99 -8.07 -30.05 6.65
N ALA A 100 -6.82 -30.41 6.95
CA ALA A 100 -5.66 -30.15 6.07
C ALA A 100 -5.80 -30.73 4.66
N GLU A 101 -6.61 -31.79 4.49
CA GLU A 101 -6.93 -32.39 3.19
C GLU A 101 -7.75 -31.47 2.26
N ASN A 102 -8.42 -30.46 2.83
CA ASN A 102 -9.28 -29.54 2.09
C ASN A 102 -8.60 -28.21 1.77
N ILE A 103 -7.39 -27.97 2.27
CA ILE A 103 -6.64 -26.75 1.98
C ILE A 103 -5.93 -26.94 0.64
N SER A 104 -6.53 -26.46 -0.45
CA SER A 104 -5.87 -26.41 -1.75
C SER A 104 -4.69 -25.46 -1.74
N GLY A 105 -3.68 -25.72 -2.58
CA GLY A 105 -2.54 -24.80 -2.74
C GLY A 105 -2.97 -23.37 -3.11
N MET A 106 -4.12 -23.20 -3.76
CA MET A 106 -4.70 -21.88 -4.05
C MET A 106 -5.07 -21.11 -2.79
N VAL A 107 -5.65 -21.77 -1.76
CA VAL A 107 -6.02 -21.10 -0.50
C VAL A 107 -4.77 -20.63 0.23
N ILE A 108 -3.72 -21.45 0.26
CA ILE A 108 -2.43 -21.06 0.85
C ILE A 108 -1.87 -19.83 0.12
N LEU A 109 -1.89 -19.85 -1.21
CA LEU A 109 -1.41 -18.73 -2.03
C LEU A 109 -2.20 -17.44 -1.74
N GLY A 110 -3.52 -17.53 -1.59
CA GLY A 110 -4.36 -16.39 -1.23
C GLY A 110 -4.04 -15.82 0.15
N ILE A 111 -3.88 -16.69 1.16
CA ILE A 111 -3.50 -16.28 2.51
C ILE A 111 -2.13 -15.58 2.50
N VAL A 112 -1.15 -16.15 1.81
CA VAL A 112 0.18 -15.55 1.67
C VAL A 112 0.10 -14.18 0.99
N ALA A 113 -0.69 -14.03 -0.07
CA ALA A 113 -0.89 -12.75 -0.75
C ALA A 113 -1.49 -11.69 0.19
N VAL A 114 -2.48 -12.06 1.00
CA VAL A 114 -3.08 -11.15 2.00
C VAL A 114 -2.05 -10.75 3.06
N ILE A 115 -1.27 -11.69 3.57
CA ILE A 115 -0.22 -11.41 4.55
C ILE A 115 0.82 -10.43 3.96
N ILE A 116 1.27 -10.67 2.73
CA ILE A 116 2.20 -9.76 2.04
C ILE A 116 1.59 -8.37 1.90
N ALA A 117 0.32 -8.27 1.49
CA ALA A 117 -0.37 -6.97 1.36
C ALA A 117 -0.44 -6.21 2.69
N LEU A 118 -0.70 -6.90 3.81
CA LEU A 118 -0.68 -6.31 5.15
C LEU A 118 0.72 -5.80 5.53
N PHE A 119 1.77 -6.58 5.29
CA PHE A 119 3.14 -6.16 5.54
C PHE A 119 3.54 -4.96 4.69
N LEU A 120 3.13 -4.91 3.42
CA LEU A 120 3.36 -3.77 2.55
C LEU A 120 2.68 -2.51 3.09
N LYS A 121 1.43 -2.61 3.57
CA LYS A 121 0.70 -1.47 4.15
C LYS A 121 1.29 -0.96 5.46
N LEU A 122 1.72 -1.85 6.34
CA LEU A 122 2.43 -1.47 7.56
C LEU A 122 3.78 -0.82 7.23
N GLY A 123 4.54 -1.42 6.32
CA GLY A 123 5.82 -0.86 5.85
C GLY A 123 5.65 0.51 5.20
N GLU A 124 4.62 0.70 4.38
CA GLU A 124 4.25 1.98 3.78
C GLU A 124 4.11 3.06 4.85
N PHE A 125 3.32 2.81 5.90
CA PHE A 125 3.10 3.75 6.99
C PHE A 125 4.41 4.19 7.65
N PHE A 126 5.25 3.23 8.05
CA PHE A 126 6.53 3.54 8.71
C PHE A 126 7.50 4.27 7.79
N LEU A 127 7.55 3.89 6.51
CA LEU A 127 8.42 4.53 5.52
C LEU A 127 7.99 5.98 5.24
N ILE A 128 6.69 6.29 5.23
CA ILE A 128 6.18 7.67 5.09
C ILE A 128 6.63 8.52 6.27
N ILE A 129 6.47 8.04 7.50
CA ILE A 129 6.91 8.75 8.69
C ILE A 129 8.43 8.99 8.65
N TYR A 130 9.21 7.95 8.34
CA TYR A 130 10.66 8.06 8.25
C TYR A 130 11.11 9.06 7.16
N ALA A 131 10.49 9.02 5.96
CA ALA A 131 10.76 9.97 4.88
C ALA A 131 10.44 11.42 5.30
N SER A 132 9.33 11.62 6.02
CA SER A 132 8.96 12.92 6.57
C SER A 132 10.02 13.47 7.51
N PHE A 133 10.54 12.65 8.43
CA PHE A 133 11.65 13.05 9.33
C PHE A 133 12.91 13.41 8.55
N LYS A 134 13.29 12.62 7.57
CA LYS A 134 14.44 12.91 6.70
C LYS A 134 14.28 14.24 5.99
N SER A 135 13.11 14.48 5.38
CA SER A 135 12.82 15.75 4.70
C SER A 135 12.78 16.94 5.66
N ALA A 136 12.30 16.76 6.89
CA ALA A 136 12.32 17.81 7.91
C ALA A 136 13.75 18.23 8.29
N ASN A 137 14.72 17.34 8.15
CA ASN A 137 16.14 17.63 8.33
C ASN A 137 16.80 18.22 7.07
N GLY A 138 16.10 18.27 5.93
CA GLY A 138 16.63 18.72 4.65
C GLY A 138 17.41 17.65 3.91
N GLU A 139 17.19 16.38 4.25
CA GLU A 139 17.85 15.26 3.61
C GLU A 139 16.99 14.71 2.46
N TYR A 140 17.66 14.40 1.33
CA TYR A 140 17.04 13.71 0.19
C TYR A 140 16.81 12.25 0.57
N TYR A 141 15.55 11.83 0.55
CA TYR A 141 15.18 10.46 0.88
C TYR A 141 14.64 9.72 -0.35
N ARG A 142 15.20 8.55 -0.62
CA ARG A 142 14.70 7.64 -1.65
C ARG A 142 14.01 6.44 -1.00
N TYR A 143 12.76 6.24 -1.35
CA TYR A 143 12.01 5.09 -0.84
C TYR A 143 12.56 3.77 -1.41
N PRO A 144 12.65 2.72 -0.60
CA PRO A 144 12.92 1.37 -1.10
C PRO A 144 11.74 0.89 -1.96
N LEU A 145 12.02 -0.04 -2.87
CA LEU A 145 11.00 -0.66 -3.74
C LEU A 145 10.19 0.32 -4.60
N THR A 146 10.71 1.51 -4.85
CA THR A 146 10.03 2.52 -5.67
C THR A 146 10.37 2.37 -7.13
N ILE A 147 9.35 2.32 -7.98
CA ILE A 147 9.45 2.39 -9.44
C ILE A 147 9.32 3.86 -9.84
N ASN A 148 10.26 4.36 -10.65
CA ASN A 148 10.26 5.74 -11.09
C ASN A 148 9.31 5.92 -12.30
N PHE A 149 8.03 6.21 -12.04
CA PHE A 149 7.03 6.55 -13.06
C PHE A 149 7.19 7.99 -13.53
N ILE A 150 7.42 8.90 -12.58
CA ILE A 150 7.65 10.33 -12.80
C ILE A 150 9.16 10.57 -12.75
N LYS A 151 9.72 11.07 -13.84
CA LYS A 151 11.16 11.36 -13.99
C LYS A 151 11.49 12.81 -13.67
#